data_c52482e300061191b558568758a768ff
#
_entry.id   c52482e300061191b558568758a768ff
#
_cell.length_a   1.000
_cell.length_b   1.000
_cell.length_c   1.000
_cell.angle_alpha   90.00
_cell.angle_beta   90.00
_cell.angle_gamma   90.00
#
_symmetry.space_group_name_H-M   'P 1'
#
loop_
_entity.id
_entity.type
_entity.pdbx_description
1 polymer ?
#
loop_
_entity_poly.entity_id
_entity_poly.type
_entity_poly.pdbx_seq_one_letter_code
_entity_poly.pdbx_strand_id
1 'polypeptide(L)'
;MIDDSILWSVEENEENFGFCYDLNTGKKLSTIASRGRAANELTELEDFQIIGDSVQLYAYPNMIKTFGKRDIIDNVPMGERKFTVTIV
;
A
#
# COMPACT_ATOMS: atom_id res chain seq x y z
N MET A 1 0.92 12.05 -0.02
CA MET A 1 1.08 12.19 -1.47
C MET A 1 -0.28 12.16 -2.16
N ILE A 2 -0.49 13.02 -3.10
CA ILE A 2 -1.74 13.09 -3.86
C ILE A 2 -1.50 12.57 -5.27
N ASP A 3 -2.32 11.61 -5.71
CA ASP A 3 -2.26 11.06 -7.05
C ASP A 3 -3.68 10.82 -7.54
N ASP A 4 -4.08 11.48 -8.62
CA ASP A 4 -5.39 11.32 -9.26
C ASP A 4 -6.56 11.46 -8.27
N SER A 5 -6.56 12.55 -7.48
CA SER A 5 -7.58 12.85 -6.46
C SER A 5 -7.65 11.85 -5.31
N ILE A 6 -6.62 11.02 -5.16
CA ILE A 6 -6.48 10.09 -4.04
C ILE A 6 -5.33 10.58 -3.16
N LEU A 7 -5.58 10.70 -1.87
CA LEU A 7 -4.53 10.96 -0.89
C LEU A 7 -4.00 9.63 -0.37
N TRP A 8 -2.71 9.42 -0.54
CA TRP A 8 -1.98 8.26 -0.01
C TRP A 8 -1.25 8.73 1.23
N SER A 9 -1.74 8.33 2.39
CA SER A 9 -1.21 8.80 3.67
C SER A 9 -0.53 7.68 4.42
N VAL A 10 0.75 7.85 4.72
CA VAL A 10 1.48 6.91 5.56
C VAL A 10 1.14 7.23 7.02
N GLU A 11 0.33 6.38 7.61
CA GLU A 11 -0.11 6.49 9.00
C GLU A 11 0.15 5.15 9.67
N GLU A 12 1.25 5.05 10.38
CA GLU A 12 1.66 3.80 10.97
C GLU A 12 0.94 3.54 12.30
N ASN A 13 0.34 2.35 12.41
CA ASN A 13 -0.23 1.88 13.66
C ASN A 13 0.06 0.38 13.82
N GLU A 14 -0.52 -0.29 14.81
CA GLU A 14 -0.22 -1.69 15.10
C GLU A 14 -0.63 -2.65 13.97
N GLU A 15 -1.64 -2.29 13.18
CA GLU A 15 -2.20 -3.18 12.17
C GLU A 15 -1.85 -2.78 10.74
N ASN A 16 -1.64 -1.47 10.48
CA ASN A 16 -1.54 -0.95 9.14
C ASN A 16 -0.43 0.09 8.99
N PHE A 17 0.01 0.31 7.75
CA PHE A 17 1.04 1.30 7.44
C PHE A 17 0.50 2.57 6.81
N GLY A 18 -0.76 2.60 6.42
CA GLY A 18 -1.31 3.81 5.83
C GLY A 18 -2.65 3.56 5.17
N PHE A 19 -3.19 4.63 4.63
CA PHE A 19 -4.55 4.62 4.08
C PHE A 19 -4.65 5.46 2.83
N CYS A 20 -5.66 5.14 2.02
CA CYS A 20 -6.06 5.93 0.88
C CYS A 20 -7.36 6.65 1.19
N TYR A 21 -7.43 7.93 0.81
CA TYR A 21 -8.62 8.77 0.99
C TYR A 21 -9.04 9.35 -0.35
N ASP A 22 -10.34 9.37 -0.59
CA ASP A 22 -10.91 10.08 -1.73
C ASP A 22 -10.99 11.57 -1.39
N LEU A 23 -10.24 12.41 -2.11
CA LEU A 23 -10.23 13.85 -1.85
C LEU A 23 -11.53 14.54 -2.22
N ASN A 24 -12.32 13.97 -3.10
CA ASN A 24 -13.60 14.55 -3.50
C ASN A 24 -14.66 14.39 -2.43
N THR A 25 -14.61 13.33 -1.65
CA THR A 25 -15.60 13.04 -0.60
C THR A 25 -15.03 13.08 0.80
N GLY A 26 -13.71 13.04 0.94
CA GLY A 26 -13.03 12.95 2.23
C GLY A 26 -13.10 11.57 2.87
N LYS A 27 -13.62 10.58 2.17
CA LYS A 27 -13.80 9.23 2.73
C LYS A 27 -12.51 8.42 2.65
N LYS A 28 -12.27 7.64 3.70
CA LYS A 28 -11.23 6.61 3.70
C LYS A 28 -11.69 5.46 2.80
N LEU A 29 -10.88 5.11 1.81
CA LEU A 29 -11.18 4.06 0.86
C LEU A 29 -10.63 2.71 1.28
N SER A 30 -9.38 2.67 1.71
CA SER A 30 -8.68 1.41 1.95
C SER A 30 -7.41 1.59 2.76
N THR A 31 -6.83 0.45 3.19
CA THR A 31 -5.48 0.43 3.75
C THR A 31 -4.47 0.24 2.62
N ILE A 32 -3.32 0.90 2.72
CA ILE A 32 -2.22 0.72 1.77
C ILE A 32 -1.61 -0.68 1.97
N ALA A 33 -1.28 -1.03 3.20
CA ALA A 33 -0.72 -2.33 3.52
C ALA A 33 -0.98 -2.67 4.99
N SER A 34 -1.08 -3.97 5.27
CA SER A 34 -1.24 -4.48 6.63
C SER A 34 0.09 -4.94 7.18
N ARG A 35 0.24 -4.81 8.49
CA ARG A 35 1.41 -5.30 9.22
C ARG A 35 1.23 -6.76 9.54
N GLY A 36 2.25 -7.58 9.25
CA GLY A 36 2.23 -9.00 9.56
C GLY A 36 3.34 -9.73 8.83
N ARG A 37 3.27 -11.07 8.89
CA ARG A 37 4.30 -11.93 8.29
C ARG A 37 3.80 -12.74 7.09
N ALA A 38 2.57 -12.56 6.69
CA ALA A 38 2.08 -13.21 5.48
C ALA A 38 2.79 -12.61 4.25
N ALA A 39 2.80 -13.36 3.14
CA ALA A 39 3.54 -12.95 1.95
C ALA A 39 3.10 -11.60 1.40
N ASN A 40 1.84 -11.25 1.56
CA ASN A 40 1.28 -9.99 1.09
C ASN A 40 1.27 -8.88 2.16
N GLU A 41 1.78 -9.18 3.36
CA GLU A 41 1.90 -8.20 4.44
C GLU A 41 3.34 -7.72 4.56
N LEU A 42 3.55 -6.66 5.34
CA LEU A 42 4.88 -6.11 5.60
C LEU A 42 5.15 -6.14 7.10
N THR A 43 6.39 -6.42 7.48
CA THR A 43 6.80 -6.27 8.88
C THR A 43 7.15 -4.82 9.19
N GLU A 44 7.67 -4.11 8.21
CA GLU A 44 8.01 -2.70 8.34
C GLU A 44 8.02 -2.05 6.97
N LEU A 45 7.47 -0.84 6.87
CA LEU A 45 7.47 -0.04 5.64
C LEU A 45 8.48 1.09 5.79
N GLU A 46 9.46 1.14 4.87
CA GLU A 46 10.46 2.20 4.86
C GLU A 46 10.06 3.37 3.97
N ASP A 47 9.44 3.09 2.83
CA ASP A 47 9.03 4.11 1.88
C ASP A 47 8.04 3.51 0.89
N PHE A 48 7.36 4.36 0.13
CA PHE A 48 6.53 3.89 -0.97
C PHE A 48 6.59 4.86 -2.14
N GLN A 49 6.29 4.34 -3.33
CA GLN A 49 6.31 5.13 -4.55
C GLN A 49 5.20 4.66 -5.49
N ILE A 50 4.53 5.61 -6.14
CA ILE A 50 3.51 5.30 -7.13
C ILE A 50 4.13 5.55 -8.52
N ILE A 51 4.11 4.53 -9.37
CA ILE A 51 4.62 4.60 -10.72
C ILE A 51 3.54 4.06 -11.65
N GLY A 52 2.85 4.97 -12.39
CA GLY A 52 1.75 4.57 -13.24
C GLY A 52 0.66 3.84 -12.47
N ASP A 53 0.38 2.61 -12.85
CA ASP A 53 -0.64 1.78 -12.20
C ASP A 53 -0.08 0.90 -11.08
N SER A 54 1.17 1.09 -10.70
CA SER A 54 1.85 0.28 -9.70
C SER A 54 2.18 1.07 -8.45
N VAL A 55 2.10 0.41 -7.30
CA VAL A 55 2.54 0.95 -6.02
C VAL A 55 3.67 0.07 -5.51
N GLN A 56 4.84 0.68 -5.35
CA GLN A 56 6.02 -0.02 -4.83
C GLN A 56 6.17 0.29 -3.35
N LEU A 57 6.14 -0.74 -2.53
CA LEU A 57 6.31 -0.64 -1.09
C LEU A 57 7.70 -1.16 -0.72
N TYR A 58 8.54 -0.25 -0.22
CA TYR A 58 9.91 -0.57 0.17
C TYR A 58 9.86 -1.10 1.61
N ALA A 59 10.08 -2.39 1.75
CA ALA A 59 9.91 -3.10 3.00
C ALA A 59 11.24 -3.58 3.56
N TYR A 60 11.32 -3.61 4.88
CA TYR A 60 12.44 -4.23 5.58
C TYR A 60 12.30 -5.76 5.55
N PRO A 61 13.36 -6.53 5.35
CA PRO A 61 14.70 -6.12 4.94
C PRO A 61 14.89 -6.20 3.41
N ASN A 62 15.29 -5.10 2.78
CA ASN A 62 15.75 -5.07 1.40
C ASN A 62 14.79 -5.68 0.38
N MET A 63 13.50 -5.45 0.53
CA MET A 63 12.49 -5.94 -0.39
C MET A 63 11.64 -4.81 -0.95
N ILE A 64 11.24 -4.97 -2.22
CA ILE A 64 10.25 -4.10 -2.82
C ILE A 64 9.06 -5.00 -3.17
N LYS A 65 7.91 -4.73 -2.59
CA LYS A 65 6.66 -5.40 -2.95
C LYS A 65 5.85 -4.46 -3.82
N THR A 66 5.52 -4.92 -5.01
CA THR A 66 4.80 -4.12 -6.01
C THR A 66 3.37 -4.63 -6.13
N PHE A 67 2.43 -3.74 -5.88
CA PHE A 67 1.00 -4.02 -5.97
C PHE A 67 0.38 -3.21 -7.11
N GLY A 68 -0.74 -3.67 -7.62
CA GLY A 68 -1.55 -2.88 -8.52
C GLY A 68 -2.23 -1.75 -7.75
N LYS A 69 -2.12 -0.52 -8.26
CA LYS A 69 -2.73 0.64 -7.63
C LYS A 69 -4.25 0.44 -7.45
N ARG A 70 -4.89 -0.15 -8.43
CA ARG A 70 -6.34 -0.36 -8.44
C ARG A 70 -6.78 -1.32 -7.34
N ASP A 71 -6.03 -2.37 -7.09
CA ASP A 71 -6.33 -3.32 -6.01
C ASP A 71 -6.37 -2.64 -4.64
N ILE A 72 -5.47 -1.68 -4.44
CA ILE A 72 -5.42 -0.95 -3.18
C ILE A 72 -6.60 0.02 -3.09
N ILE A 73 -6.85 0.82 -4.13
CA ILE A 73 -7.93 1.81 -4.14
C ILE A 73 -9.29 1.14 -3.97
N ASP A 74 -9.51 0.02 -4.63
CA ASP A 74 -10.77 -0.70 -4.59
C ASP A 74 -10.94 -1.56 -3.33
N ASN A 75 -9.97 -1.48 -2.42
CA ASN A 75 -9.97 -2.20 -1.15
C ASN A 75 -10.12 -3.70 -1.32
N VAL A 76 -9.44 -4.26 -2.31
CA VAL A 76 -9.37 -5.71 -2.47
C VAL A 76 -8.77 -6.28 -1.17
N PRO A 77 -9.36 -7.36 -0.60
CA PRO A 77 -8.83 -7.96 0.62
C PRO A 77 -7.35 -8.31 0.47
N MET A 78 -6.57 -8.07 1.52
CA MET A 78 -5.11 -8.25 1.48
C MET A 78 -4.70 -9.62 0.94
N GLY A 79 -5.38 -10.68 1.33
CA GLY A 79 -5.08 -12.03 0.86
C GLY A 79 -5.34 -12.27 -0.61
N GLU A 80 -6.07 -11.38 -1.27
CA GLU A 80 -6.41 -11.49 -2.69
C GLU A 80 -5.67 -10.48 -3.55
N ARG A 81 -4.91 -9.55 -2.96
CA ARG A 81 -4.13 -8.57 -3.72
C ARG A 81 -2.96 -9.26 -4.40
N LYS A 82 -2.84 -9.04 -5.71
CA LYS A 82 -1.71 -9.57 -6.47
C LYS A 82 -0.49 -8.69 -6.25
N PHE A 83 0.68 -9.31 -6.15
CA PHE A 83 1.91 -8.59 -5.92
C PHE A 83 3.11 -9.35 -6.48
N THR A 84 4.18 -8.61 -6.71
CA THR A 84 5.49 -9.19 -7.02
C THR A 84 6.48 -8.75 -5.96
N VAL A 85 7.53 -9.54 -5.76
CA VAL A 85 8.59 -9.24 -4.80
C VAL A 85 9.90 -9.11 -5.53
N THR A 86 10.59 -8.00 -5.29
CA THR A 86 11.95 -7.79 -5.79
C THR A 86 12.87 -7.66 -4.59
N ILE A 87 13.93 -8.46 -4.57
CA ILE A 87 14.94 -8.39 -3.52
C ILE A 87 16.06 -7.46 -4.01
N VAL A 88 16.41 -6.51 -3.16
CA VAL A 88 17.40 -5.48 -3.49
C VAL A 88 18.76 -5.82 -2.93
#